data_564096d92353bfbaece4dc8d822a7165
#
_entry.id   564096d92353bfbaece4dc8d822a7165
#
_cell.length_a   1.000
_cell.length_b   1.000
_cell.length_c   1.000
_cell.angle_alpha   90.00
_cell.angle_beta   90.00
_cell.angle_gamma   90.00
#
_symmetry.space_group_name_H-M   'P 1'
#
loop_
_entity.id
_entity.type
_entity.pdbx_description
1 polymer ?
#
loop_
_entity_poly.entity_id
_entity_poly.type
_entity_poly.pdbx_seq_one_letter_code
_entity_poly.pdbx_strand_id
1 'polypeptide(L)'
;MCGIMQCARAVVGLLAAGLILGVIGAAPAANAETTISCPSGTYDMLDWMTMDSDLRATYHMEGTSNPLYTVMESGKFYWVKGPQGYPWDIQLYDTKDVYLWITELSWTVPQSYKKFTNNTNLPLVPRCAVAGFPGSKVTSTNTNYDLHTNCSNSCSVTLGLQTSINQVWGPYTVSLGGSLPANMPVLVIRYNYNCNSSFANCLDREEYWINKRYGLVQWDHYVLANGTYVQLQKTIFNKLVVGVVTPYFPCF
;
A
#
# COMPACT_ATOMS: atom_id res chain seq x y z
N MET A 1 40.97 38.02 -13.78
CA MET A 1 41.33 38.24 -15.19
C MET A 1 40.36 37.45 -16.01
N CYS A 2 39.45 38.15 -16.53
CA CYS A 2 39.11 38.37 -17.95
C CYS A 2 38.57 37.10 -18.63
N GLY A 3 37.45 37.07 -19.32
CA GLY A 3 36.67 38.12 -19.93
C GLY A 3 35.30 37.66 -20.39
N ILE A 4 34.51 38.66 -20.47
CA ILE A 4 33.15 38.76 -20.98
C ILE A 4 33.16 38.53 -22.49
N MET A 5 32.24 37.77 -23.03
CA MET A 5 31.82 37.92 -24.43
C MET A 5 30.31 37.79 -24.56
N GLN A 6 29.66 38.95 -24.69
CA GLN A 6 28.30 39.11 -25.19
C GLN A 6 28.27 38.80 -26.70
N CYS A 7 27.25 38.08 -27.14
CA CYS A 7 26.78 38.15 -28.52
C CYS A 7 25.25 38.26 -28.53
N ALA A 8 24.80 39.47 -28.80
CA ALA A 8 23.43 39.78 -29.19
C ALA A 8 23.19 39.31 -30.64
N ARG A 9 22.09 38.67 -30.97
CA ARG A 9 21.50 38.64 -32.32
C ARG A 9 19.99 38.64 -32.27
N ALA A 10 19.51 39.73 -32.73
CA ALA A 10 18.36 40.10 -33.54
C ALA A 10 17.11 39.15 -33.57
N VAL A 11 16.03 39.82 -33.25
CA VAL A 11 14.61 39.47 -33.43
C VAL A 11 14.29 39.48 -34.93
N VAL A 12 13.65 38.41 -35.40
CA VAL A 12 12.80 38.47 -36.60
C VAL A 12 11.48 37.79 -36.22
N GLY A 13 10.43 38.57 -36.18
CA GLY A 13 9.08 38.09 -35.94
C GLY A 13 8.52 37.45 -37.21
N LEU A 14 7.90 36.28 -37.01
CA LEU A 14 6.91 35.72 -37.94
C LEU A 14 5.67 35.37 -37.14
N LEU A 15 4.61 36.11 -37.39
CA LEU A 15 3.25 35.77 -36.99
C LEU A 15 2.80 34.57 -37.83
N ALA A 16 2.75 33.41 -37.27
CA ALA A 16 2.02 32.28 -37.82
C ALA A 16 0.78 32.04 -36.97
N ALA A 17 -0.39 32.36 -37.50
CA ALA A 17 -1.67 31.96 -36.93
C ALA A 17 -1.81 30.43 -37.04
N GLY A 18 -1.47 29.72 -35.96
CA GLY A 18 -1.64 28.28 -35.86
C GLY A 18 -3.01 27.97 -35.26
N LEU A 19 -3.86 27.30 -36.04
CA LEU A 19 -5.07 26.62 -35.57
C LEU A 19 -4.71 25.71 -34.40
N ILE A 20 -5.20 26.02 -33.22
CA ILE A 20 -5.16 25.08 -32.07
C ILE A 20 -6.27 24.05 -32.32
N LEU A 21 -5.92 22.96 -32.98
CA LEU A 21 -6.70 21.73 -32.92
C LEU A 21 -6.55 21.20 -31.48
N GLY A 22 -7.59 21.40 -30.68
CA GLY A 22 -7.70 20.80 -29.36
C GLY A 22 -7.64 19.28 -29.50
N VAL A 23 -6.48 18.70 -29.19
CA VAL A 23 -6.37 17.27 -28.93
C VAL A 23 -7.13 17.06 -27.63
N ILE A 24 -8.38 16.60 -27.74
CA ILE A 24 -9.09 16.03 -26.62
C ILE A 24 -8.29 14.77 -26.28
N GLY A 25 -7.38 14.88 -25.32
CA GLY A 25 -6.68 13.75 -24.78
C GLY A 25 -7.72 12.80 -24.20
N ALA A 26 -7.92 11.65 -24.84
CA ALA A 26 -8.68 10.58 -24.26
C ALA A 26 -8.07 10.29 -22.88
N ALA A 27 -8.87 10.43 -21.82
CA ALA A 27 -8.47 9.99 -20.50
C ALA A 27 -7.99 8.53 -20.64
N PRO A 28 -6.86 8.13 -20.03
CA PRO A 28 -6.42 6.77 -20.09
C PRO A 28 -7.56 5.89 -19.63
N ALA A 29 -7.93 4.90 -20.47
CA ALA A 29 -8.95 3.94 -20.11
C ALA A 29 -8.56 3.34 -18.75
N ALA A 30 -9.43 3.48 -17.76
CA ALA A 30 -9.24 2.83 -16.47
C ALA A 30 -9.05 1.33 -16.77
N ASN A 31 -7.84 0.81 -16.49
CA ASN A 31 -7.56 -0.60 -16.65
C ASN A 31 -8.60 -1.36 -15.84
N ALA A 32 -9.42 -2.17 -16.52
CA ALA A 32 -10.45 -2.96 -15.87
C ALA A 32 -9.75 -3.88 -14.85
N GLU A 33 -10.09 -3.71 -13.57
CA GLU A 33 -9.66 -4.65 -12.53
C GLU A 33 -10.14 -6.04 -12.93
N THR A 34 -9.28 -7.05 -12.75
CA THR A 34 -9.67 -8.43 -12.97
C THR A 34 -10.73 -8.79 -11.94
N THR A 35 -11.99 -8.66 -12.31
CA THR A 35 -13.13 -9.04 -11.47
C THR A 35 -13.15 -10.56 -11.36
N ILE A 36 -13.19 -11.07 -10.15
CA ILE A 36 -13.40 -12.48 -9.87
C ILE A 36 -14.71 -12.67 -9.11
N SER A 37 -15.28 -13.85 -9.22
CA SER A 37 -16.44 -14.22 -8.41
C SER A 37 -15.97 -15.15 -7.29
N CYS A 38 -15.97 -14.64 -6.07
CA CYS A 38 -15.64 -15.46 -4.90
C CYS A 38 -16.81 -16.37 -4.52
N PRO A 39 -16.55 -17.60 -4.07
CA PRO A 39 -17.58 -18.50 -3.55
C PRO A 39 -18.39 -17.88 -2.40
N SER A 40 -19.64 -18.33 -2.26
CA SER A 40 -20.47 -17.89 -1.13
C SER A 40 -19.79 -18.14 0.21
N GLY A 41 -19.85 -17.18 1.11
CA GLY A 41 -19.18 -17.23 2.41
C GLY A 41 -17.71 -16.82 2.41
N THR A 42 -17.20 -16.35 1.27
CA THR A 42 -15.86 -15.78 1.16
C THR A 42 -15.92 -14.31 0.76
N TYR A 43 -14.82 -13.60 0.96
CA TYR A 43 -14.65 -12.17 0.70
C TYR A 43 -13.58 -11.96 -0.37
N ASP A 44 -13.85 -11.16 -1.40
CA ASP A 44 -12.79 -10.71 -2.30
C ASP A 44 -11.90 -9.70 -1.56
N MET A 45 -10.71 -10.13 -1.17
CA MET A 45 -9.81 -9.32 -0.35
C MET A 45 -9.32 -8.07 -1.07
N LEU A 46 -9.25 -8.07 -2.41
CA LEU A 46 -8.92 -6.85 -3.14
C LEU A 46 -9.97 -5.75 -2.93
N ASP A 47 -11.26 -6.11 -3.00
CA ASP A 47 -12.36 -5.17 -2.72
C ASP A 47 -12.31 -4.60 -1.30
N TRP A 48 -11.82 -5.39 -0.33
CA TRP A 48 -11.73 -4.96 1.05
C TRP A 48 -10.46 -4.18 1.36
N MET A 49 -9.36 -4.47 0.69
CA MET A 49 -8.08 -3.79 0.90
C MET A 49 -7.98 -2.45 0.17
N THR A 50 -8.80 -2.23 -0.84
CA THR A 50 -8.82 -1.00 -1.63
C THR A 50 -10.10 -0.20 -1.36
N MET A 51 -10.03 1.12 -1.47
CA MET A 51 -11.21 1.97 -1.47
C MET A 51 -12.08 1.64 -2.69
N ASP A 52 -13.39 1.84 -2.58
CA ASP A 52 -14.28 1.83 -3.75
C ASP A 52 -13.77 2.78 -4.83
N SER A 53 -13.96 2.41 -6.08
CA SER A 53 -13.42 3.15 -7.24
C SER A 53 -13.90 4.60 -7.32
N ASP A 54 -15.14 4.88 -6.89
CA ASP A 54 -15.70 6.23 -6.82
C ASP A 54 -15.02 7.11 -5.75
N LEU A 55 -14.50 6.51 -4.69
CA LEU A 55 -13.77 7.22 -3.63
C LEU A 55 -12.29 7.41 -4.00
N ARG A 56 -11.57 6.35 -4.35
CA ARG A 56 -10.11 6.41 -4.58
C ARG A 56 -9.70 7.35 -5.71
N ALA A 57 -10.60 7.65 -6.65
CA ALA A 57 -10.34 8.63 -7.71
C ALA A 57 -10.30 10.08 -7.22
N THR A 58 -10.78 10.36 -6.00
CA THR A 58 -10.97 11.73 -5.50
C THR A 58 -10.61 11.92 -4.03
N TYR A 59 -10.53 10.85 -3.24
CA TYR A 59 -10.39 10.93 -1.79
C TYR A 59 -9.21 10.15 -1.27
N HIS A 60 -8.78 10.52 -0.08
CA HIS A 60 -7.89 9.74 0.76
C HIS A 60 -8.43 9.66 2.20
N MET A 61 -7.90 8.71 2.96
CA MET A 61 -8.18 8.60 4.39
C MET A 61 -7.14 9.36 5.19
N GLU A 62 -7.56 10.12 6.19
CA GLU A 62 -6.66 10.84 7.09
C GLU A 62 -6.61 10.16 8.47
N GLY A 63 -5.41 9.89 8.94
CA GLY A 63 -5.11 9.48 10.31
C GLY A 63 -4.51 10.62 11.12
N THR A 64 -4.13 10.34 12.36
CA THR A 64 -3.59 11.34 13.29
C THR A 64 -2.24 11.93 12.87
N SER A 65 -1.48 11.24 12.03
CA SER A 65 -0.13 11.65 11.63
C SER A 65 0.11 11.76 10.13
N ASN A 66 -0.62 11.03 9.29
CA ASN A 66 -0.40 11.06 7.84
C ASN A 66 -1.64 10.65 7.05
N PRO A 67 -1.94 11.32 5.93
CA PRO A 67 -2.94 10.86 4.98
C PRO A 67 -2.53 9.54 4.33
N LEU A 68 -3.53 8.70 4.06
CA LEU A 68 -3.39 7.42 3.36
C LEU A 68 -4.17 7.47 2.05
N TYR A 69 -3.46 7.36 0.95
CA TYR A 69 -4.04 7.27 -0.39
C TYR A 69 -4.04 5.83 -0.86
N THR A 70 -5.09 5.42 -1.56
CA THR A 70 -5.13 4.14 -2.28
C THR A 70 -5.02 4.41 -3.77
N VAL A 71 -3.98 3.89 -4.40
CA VAL A 71 -3.73 4.05 -5.84
C VAL A 71 -3.75 2.69 -6.49
N MET A 72 -4.53 2.56 -7.57
CA MET A 72 -4.67 1.31 -8.33
C MET A 72 -3.95 1.40 -9.66
N GLU A 73 -3.24 0.32 -10.00
CA GLU A 73 -2.70 0.05 -11.32
C GLU A 73 -3.02 -1.39 -11.72
N SER A 74 -2.79 -1.74 -12.98
CA SER A 74 -3.02 -3.12 -13.43
C SER A 74 -2.13 -4.11 -12.68
N GLY A 75 -2.76 -5.06 -11.99
CA GLY A 75 -2.08 -6.13 -11.23
C GLY A 75 -1.45 -5.69 -9.90
N LYS A 76 -1.58 -4.43 -9.51
CA LYS A 76 -1.03 -3.93 -8.25
C LYS A 76 -1.82 -2.75 -7.68
N PHE A 77 -1.71 -2.54 -6.37
CA PHE A 77 -2.17 -1.34 -5.71
C PHE A 77 -1.16 -0.86 -4.67
N TYR A 78 -1.29 0.39 -4.30
CA TYR A 78 -0.40 1.07 -3.37
C TYR A 78 -1.19 1.63 -2.20
N TRP A 79 -0.69 1.43 -1.01
CA TRP A 79 -1.00 2.29 0.12
C TRP A 79 0.11 3.33 0.23
N VAL A 80 -0.26 4.58 0.01
CA VAL A 80 0.69 5.69 -0.08
C VAL A 80 0.45 6.63 1.09
N LYS A 81 1.47 6.89 1.88
CA LYS A 81 1.41 7.81 3.00
C LYS A 81 2.01 9.17 2.65
N GLY A 82 1.33 10.20 3.12
CA GLY A 82 1.80 11.57 3.01
C GLY A 82 1.65 12.18 1.62
N PRO A 83 1.76 13.53 1.55
CA PRO A 83 1.57 14.26 0.30
C PRO A 83 2.72 14.06 -0.70
N GLN A 84 3.86 13.55 -0.27
CA GLN A 84 5.04 13.30 -1.12
C GLN A 84 4.87 12.07 -2.02
N GLY A 85 3.86 11.25 -1.79
CA GLY A 85 3.60 10.09 -2.62
C GLY A 85 4.49 8.88 -2.34
N TYR A 86 5.16 8.81 -1.19
CA TYR A 86 5.96 7.65 -0.81
C TYR A 86 5.07 6.47 -0.47
N PRO A 87 5.14 5.36 -1.21
CA PRO A 87 4.40 4.17 -0.86
C PRO A 87 4.82 3.62 0.50
N TRP A 88 3.83 3.31 1.30
CA TRP A 88 4.00 2.52 2.51
C TRP A 88 4.12 1.06 2.15
N ASP A 89 3.11 0.55 1.44
CA ASP A 89 3.10 -0.81 0.92
C ASP A 89 2.70 -0.81 -0.55
N ILE A 90 3.29 -1.73 -1.31
CA ILE A 90 2.78 -2.10 -2.63
C ILE A 90 2.39 -3.56 -2.58
N GLN A 91 1.16 -3.80 -2.96
CA GLN A 91 0.61 -5.14 -3.09
C GLN A 91 0.46 -5.48 -4.58
N LEU A 92 0.84 -6.70 -4.95
CA LEU A 92 0.46 -7.31 -6.22
C LEU A 92 -0.77 -8.17 -6.00
N TYR A 93 -1.54 -8.40 -7.05
CA TYR A 93 -2.69 -9.30 -6.99
C TYR A 93 -2.87 -10.06 -8.30
N ASP A 94 -3.39 -11.27 -8.19
CA ASP A 94 -3.87 -12.07 -9.30
C ASP A 94 -5.25 -12.65 -8.98
N THR A 95 -5.66 -13.70 -9.66
CA THR A 95 -6.95 -14.38 -9.42
C THR A 95 -6.95 -15.27 -8.19
N LYS A 96 -5.78 -15.54 -7.58
CA LYS A 96 -5.63 -16.46 -6.45
C LYS A 96 -5.36 -15.74 -5.14
N ASP A 97 -4.42 -14.80 -5.16
CA ASP A 97 -3.85 -14.21 -3.94
C ASP A 97 -3.62 -12.70 -4.08
N VAL A 98 -3.51 -12.05 -2.93
CA VAL A 98 -2.90 -10.73 -2.76
C VAL A 98 -1.55 -10.93 -2.10
N TYR A 99 -0.51 -10.30 -2.66
CA TYR A 99 0.88 -10.45 -2.24
C TYR A 99 1.42 -9.12 -1.76
N LEU A 100 2.24 -9.13 -0.73
CA LEU A 100 3.09 -8.00 -0.40
C LEU A 100 4.34 -8.06 -1.29
N TRP A 101 4.57 -7.00 -2.05
CA TRP A 101 5.75 -6.85 -2.91
C TRP A 101 6.81 -5.95 -2.31
N ILE A 102 6.40 -4.77 -1.85
CA ILE A 102 7.28 -3.80 -1.21
C ILE A 102 6.61 -3.30 0.07
N THR A 103 7.39 -3.20 1.15
CA THR A 103 6.94 -2.58 2.40
C THR A 103 7.98 -1.60 2.92
N GLU A 104 7.54 -0.46 3.41
CA GLU A 104 8.39 0.53 4.07
C GLU A 104 8.78 0.04 5.47
N LEU A 105 10.04 0.30 5.85
CA LEU A 105 10.56 -0.01 7.18
C LEU A 105 10.85 1.23 8.01
N SER A 106 11.05 2.38 7.36
CA SER A 106 11.39 3.62 8.02
C SER A 106 10.77 4.82 7.33
N TRP A 107 10.12 5.65 8.13
CA TRP A 107 9.51 6.92 7.69
C TRP A 107 10.49 8.10 7.65
N THR A 108 11.59 7.96 8.38
CA THR A 108 12.59 9.00 8.45
C THR A 108 13.46 8.96 7.22
N VAL A 109 13.77 10.12 6.66
CA VAL A 109 14.77 10.23 5.60
C VAL A 109 16.15 10.00 6.20
N PRO A 110 16.95 9.10 5.64
CA PRO A 110 16.73 8.30 4.44
C PRO A 110 15.79 7.11 4.68
N GLN A 111 14.86 6.91 3.74
CA GLN A 111 13.90 5.81 3.82
C GLN A 111 14.54 4.46 3.58
N SER A 112 13.93 3.40 4.09
CA SER A 112 14.30 2.02 3.81
C SER A 112 13.08 1.14 3.51
N TYR A 113 13.28 0.18 2.61
CA TYR A 113 12.23 -0.70 2.11
C TYR A 113 12.69 -2.15 2.04
N LYS A 114 11.78 -3.07 2.31
CA LYS A 114 11.90 -4.46 1.87
C LYS A 114 11.20 -4.63 0.54
N LYS A 115 11.87 -5.24 -0.42
CA LYS A 115 11.29 -5.67 -1.69
C LYS A 115 11.39 -7.19 -1.79
N PHE A 116 10.26 -7.87 -1.76
CA PHE A 116 10.23 -9.33 -1.91
C PHE A 116 10.57 -9.70 -3.36
N THR A 117 11.51 -10.64 -3.53
CA THR A 117 12.18 -10.93 -4.81
C THR A 117 12.06 -12.40 -5.20
N ASN A 118 12.57 -12.74 -6.39
CA ASN A 118 12.68 -14.11 -6.93
C ASN A 118 11.37 -14.83 -7.19
N ASN A 119 10.39 -14.15 -7.83
CA ASN A 119 9.08 -14.72 -8.19
C ASN A 119 8.25 -15.22 -7.01
N THR A 120 8.68 -14.94 -5.79
CA THR A 120 7.98 -15.27 -4.56
C THR A 120 7.69 -13.98 -3.80
N ASN A 121 6.77 -13.17 -4.34
CA ASN A 121 6.17 -12.12 -3.52
C ASN A 121 5.62 -12.78 -2.26
N LEU A 122 5.65 -12.06 -1.14
CA LEU A 122 5.12 -12.61 0.10
C LEU A 122 3.60 -12.78 0.00
N PRO A 123 3.05 -14.00 -0.03
CA PRO A 123 1.60 -14.17 -0.03
C PRO A 123 1.02 -13.56 1.24
N LEU A 124 0.15 -12.56 1.09
CA LEU A 124 -0.46 -11.87 2.22
C LEU A 124 -1.78 -12.50 2.60
N VAL A 125 -2.70 -12.64 1.65
CA VAL A 125 -4.00 -13.29 1.84
C VAL A 125 -4.48 -13.94 0.54
N PRO A 126 -5.31 -15.00 0.60
CA PRO A 126 -6.02 -15.50 -0.58
C PRO A 126 -6.94 -14.41 -1.13
N ARG A 127 -7.10 -14.33 -2.45
CA ARG A 127 -8.01 -13.39 -3.07
C ARG A 127 -9.45 -13.60 -2.57
N CYS A 128 -9.91 -14.84 -2.50
CA CYS A 128 -11.20 -15.21 -1.90
C CYS A 128 -10.95 -15.80 -0.51
N ALA A 129 -10.98 -14.97 0.52
CA ALA A 129 -10.70 -15.38 1.89
C ALA A 129 -11.98 -15.69 2.68
N VAL A 130 -11.91 -16.73 3.51
CA VAL A 130 -12.89 -16.97 4.57
C VAL A 130 -12.51 -16.13 5.77
N ALA A 131 -13.43 -15.32 6.28
CA ALA A 131 -13.26 -14.67 7.57
C ALA A 131 -13.67 -15.61 8.70
N GLY A 132 -13.08 -15.41 9.87
CA GLY A 132 -13.34 -16.27 11.06
C GLY A 132 -12.51 -15.82 12.25
N PHE A 133 -12.35 -16.72 13.25
CA PHE A 133 -11.61 -16.43 14.47
C PHE A 133 -10.66 -17.61 14.84
N PRO A 134 -9.64 -17.93 14.01
CA PRO A 134 -9.23 -17.32 12.75
C PRO A 134 -9.98 -17.86 11.53
N GLY A 135 -9.93 -17.09 10.42
CA GLY A 135 -10.34 -17.51 9.09
C GLY A 135 -9.18 -18.04 8.24
N SER A 136 -9.17 -17.68 6.95
CA SER A 136 -8.11 -18.08 6.00
C SER A 136 -6.73 -17.77 6.52
N LYS A 137 -5.81 -18.71 6.31
CA LYS A 137 -4.43 -18.66 6.79
C LYS A 137 -3.47 -18.92 5.63
N VAL A 138 -2.44 -18.10 5.52
CA VAL A 138 -1.33 -18.27 4.57
C VAL A 138 -0.02 -18.28 5.34
N THR A 139 0.86 -19.21 5.01
CA THR A 139 2.20 -19.32 5.60
C THR A 139 3.25 -19.20 4.51
N SER A 140 4.36 -18.53 4.82
CA SER A 140 5.50 -18.42 3.94
C SER A 140 6.79 -18.58 4.73
N THR A 141 7.65 -19.49 4.30
CA THR A 141 8.95 -19.77 4.91
C THR A 141 10.07 -19.31 3.99
N ASN A 142 11.06 -18.61 4.56
CA ASN A 142 12.27 -18.20 3.85
C ASN A 142 11.99 -17.43 2.55
N THR A 143 10.99 -16.55 2.58
CA THR A 143 10.74 -15.65 1.44
C THR A 143 11.89 -14.67 1.33
N ASN A 144 12.54 -14.66 0.15
CA ASN A 144 13.67 -13.76 -0.13
C ASN A 144 13.19 -12.32 -0.24
N TYR A 145 13.97 -11.40 0.28
CA TYR A 145 13.79 -9.96 0.04
C TYR A 145 15.12 -9.23 -0.13
N ASP A 146 15.09 -8.15 -0.88
CA ASP A 146 16.14 -7.13 -0.92
C ASP A 146 15.78 -6.05 0.09
N LEU A 147 16.67 -5.80 1.05
CA LEU A 147 16.56 -4.67 1.96
C LEU A 147 17.29 -3.47 1.34
N HIS A 148 16.52 -2.48 0.93
CA HIS A 148 17.01 -1.21 0.41
C HIS A 148 17.06 -0.20 1.54
N THR A 149 18.24 0.34 1.82
CA THR A 149 18.48 1.34 2.88
C THR A 149 19.09 2.61 2.30
N ASN A 150 18.94 3.73 3.01
CA ASN A 150 19.49 5.04 2.62
C ASN A 150 19.00 5.55 1.26
N CYS A 151 17.69 5.39 1.00
CA CYS A 151 17.07 5.68 -0.31
C CYS A 151 16.84 7.17 -0.60
N SER A 152 17.66 8.09 -0.09
CA SER A 152 17.57 9.51 -0.44
C SER A 152 18.46 9.91 -1.63
N ASN A 153 19.65 9.32 -1.74
CA ASN A 153 20.61 9.65 -2.81
C ASN A 153 21.16 8.40 -3.52
N SER A 154 21.33 7.33 -2.79
CA SER A 154 21.75 6.01 -3.31
C SER A 154 21.24 4.94 -2.35
N CYS A 155 20.72 3.83 -2.89
CA CYS A 155 20.26 2.73 -2.07
C CYS A 155 21.38 1.70 -1.89
N SER A 156 21.64 1.31 -0.62
CA SER A 156 22.39 0.11 -0.30
C SER A 156 21.43 -1.07 -0.29
N VAL A 157 21.84 -2.21 -0.84
CA VAL A 157 20.99 -3.40 -0.93
C VAL A 157 21.64 -4.56 -0.19
N THR A 158 20.89 -5.21 0.69
CA THR A 158 21.26 -6.46 1.35
C THR A 158 20.17 -7.50 1.22
N LEU A 159 20.56 -8.77 1.05
CA LEU A 159 19.62 -9.88 0.98
C LEU A 159 19.16 -10.29 2.37
N GLY A 160 17.90 -10.67 2.48
CA GLY A 160 17.31 -11.21 3.70
C GLY A 160 16.30 -12.30 3.43
N LEU A 161 15.88 -12.98 4.48
CA LEU A 161 14.86 -14.02 4.47
C LEU A 161 13.78 -13.68 5.49
N GLN A 162 12.53 -13.90 5.14
CA GLN A 162 11.41 -13.70 6.04
C GLN A 162 10.50 -14.93 6.10
N THR A 163 10.13 -15.30 7.31
CA THR A 163 9.11 -16.31 7.58
C THR A 163 7.89 -15.60 8.18
N SER A 164 6.71 -15.87 7.63
CA SER A 164 5.47 -15.21 8.06
C SER A 164 4.29 -16.16 8.09
N ILE A 165 3.31 -15.81 8.92
CA ILE A 165 1.99 -16.43 8.98
C ILE A 165 0.94 -15.33 9.01
N ASN A 166 0.05 -15.35 8.01
CA ASN A 166 -0.98 -14.34 7.83
C ASN A 166 -2.35 -14.97 7.99
N GLN A 167 -3.27 -14.25 8.59
CA GLN A 167 -4.61 -14.75 8.89
C GLN A 167 -5.66 -13.66 8.68
N VAL A 168 -6.83 -14.06 8.18
CA VAL A 168 -7.99 -13.17 8.06
C VAL A 168 -8.90 -13.39 9.26
N TRP A 169 -9.22 -12.31 9.97
CA TRP A 169 -10.06 -12.32 11.15
C TRP A 169 -11.32 -11.49 10.95
N GLY A 170 -12.40 -11.85 11.59
CA GLY A 170 -13.66 -11.13 11.55
C GLY A 170 -14.79 -11.91 10.88
N PRO A 171 -15.86 -11.24 10.42
CA PRO A 171 -16.02 -9.78 10.46
C PRO A 171 -16.21 -9.25 11.89
N TYR A 172 -15.62 -8.10 12.18
CA TYR A 172 -15.90 -7.33 13.37
C TYR A 172 -16.84 -6.17 13.03
N THR A 173 -17.53 -5.64 14.02
CA THR A 173 -18.29 -4.40 13.91
C THR A 173 -17.60 -3.34 14.75
N VAL A 174 -17.20 -2.23 14.13
CA VAL A 174 -16.45 -1.16 14.80
C VAL A 174 -17.06 0.21 14.57
N SER A 175 -16.77 1.13 15.49
CA SER A 175 -17.08 2.55 15.36
C SER A 175 -15.80 3.33 15.60
N LEU A 176 -15.19 3.80 14.52
CA LEU A 176 -13.90 4.51 14.56
C LEU A 176 -14.05 6.03 14.65
N GLY A 177 -15.27 6.53 14.59
CA GLY A 177 -15.57 7.96 14.64
C GLY A 177 -15.22 8.71 13.34
N GLY A 178 -15.07 10.04 13.45
CA GLY A 178 -14.75 10.90 12.29
C GLY A 178 -15.84 10.91 11.23
N SER A 179 -15.45 10.73 9.99
CA SER A 179 -16.38 10.64 8.83
C SER A 179 -16.89 9.23 8.56
N LEU A 180 -16.40 8.22 9.30
CA LEU A 180 -16.80 6.84 9.08
C LEU A 180 -18.13 6.51 9.77
N PRO A 181 -18.96 5.61 9.18
CA PRO A 181 -20.19 5.17 9.79
C PRO A 181 -19.96 4.49 11.15
N ALA A 182 -20.91 4.64 12.07
CA ALA A 182 -20.98 3.79 13.24
C ALA A 182 -21.33 2.33 12.83
N ASN A 183 -20.88 1.37 13.64
CA ASN A 183 -21.14 -0.06 13.42
C ASN A 183 -20.70 -0.57 12.03
N MET A 184 -19.55 -0.12 11.58
CA MET A 184 -18.98 -0.49 10.28
C MET A 184 -18.39 -1.90 10.32
N PRO A 185 -18.71 -2.79 9.35
CA PRO A 185 -18.08 -4.10 9.26
C PRO A 185 -16.63 -3.97 8.80
N VAL A 186 -15.73 -4.69 9.47
CA VAL A 186 -14.32 -4.74 9.09
C VAL A 186 -13.81 -6.18 9.14
N LEU A 187 -12.86 -6.49 8.24
CA LEU A 187 -11.98 -7.64 8.35
C LEU A 187 -10.63 -7.18 8.85
N VAL A 188 -9.89 -8.08 9.49
CA VAL A 188 -8.55 -7.81 9.98
C VAL A 188 -7.58 -8.81 9.37
N ILE A 189 -6.58 -8.33 8.65
CA ILE A 189 -5.45 -9.14 8.22
C ILE A 189 -4.40 -9.04 9.31
N ARG A 190 -4.12 -10.15 9.97
CA ARG A 190 -2.99 -10.27 10.91
C ARG A 190 -1.78 -10.77 10.15
N TYR A 191 -0.84 -9.90 9.91
CA TYR A 191 0.45 -10.18 9.31
C TYR A 191 1.49 -10.37 10.39
N ASN A 192 1.79 -11.65 10.70
CA ASN A 192 2.85 -11.98 11.65
C ASN A 192 4.10 -12.35 10.88
N TYR A 193 5.23 -11.74 11.23
CA TYR A 193 6.49 -11.92 10.50
C TYR A 193 7.68 -12.04 11.44
N ASN A 194 8.85 -12.31 10.87
CA ASN A 194 10.03 -12.70 11.64
C ASN A 194 9.72 -13.91 12.54
N CYS A 195 9.02 -14.90 11.98
CA CYS A 195 8.63 -16.11 12.68
C CYS A 195 9.75 -17.13 12.72
N ASN A 196 9.76 -17.97 13.76
CA ASN A 196 10.54 -19.20 13.74
C ASN A 196 9.95 -20.20 12.73
N SER A 197 10.68 -21.26 12.40
CA SER A 197 10.28 -22.23 11.39
C SER A 197 9.00 -23.00 11.73
N SER A 198 8.60 -23.05 12.98
CA SER A 198 7.35 -23.67 13.44
C SER A 198 6.16 -22.71 13.45
N PHE A 199 6.35 -21.43 13.15
CA PHE A 199 5.38 -20.34 13.27
C PHE A 199 4.79 -20.15 14.69
N ALA A 200 5.36 -20.80 15.68
CA ALA A 200 4.88 -20.67 17.06
C ALA A 200 5.17 -19.30 17.67
N ASN A 201 6.29 -18.69 17.24
CA ASN A 201 6.71 -17.37 17.69
C ASN A 201 7.08 -16.51 16.49
N CYS A 202 6.37 -15.42 16.31
CA CYS A 202 6.70 -14.36 15.38
C CYS A 202 7.05 -13.11 16.20
N LEU A 203 8.16 -12.45 15.89
CA LEU A 203 8.62 -11.30 16.69
C LEU A 203 7.73 -10.09 16.50
N ASP A 204 7.17 -9.95 15.30
CA ASP A 204 6.39 -8.78 14.90
C ASP A 204 5.01 -9.21 14.39
N ARG A 205 4.03 -8.32 14.59
CA ARG A 205 2.68 -8.43 14.05
C ARG A 205 2.21 -7.06 13.60
N GLU A 206 1.63 -7.02 12.42
CA GLU A 206 0.80 -5.90 11.97
C GLU A 206 -0.64 -6.36 11.79
N GLU A 207 -1.57 -5.50 12.10
CA GLU A 207 -3.00 -5.71 11.87
C GLU A 207 -3.52 -4.61 10.94
N TYR A 208 -3.98 -5.03 9.76
CA TYR A 208 -4.63 -4.17 8.78
C TYR A 208 -6.14 -4.34 8.93
N TRP A 209 -6.81 -3.33 9.47
CA TRP A 209 -8.26 -3.28 9.64
C TRP A 209 -8.87 -2.67 8.38
N ILE A 210 -9.55 -3.49 7.61
CA ILE A 210 -10.02 -3.13 6.27
C ILE A 210 -11.54 -3.15 6.19
N ASN A 211 -12.09 -2.21 5.42
CA ASN A 211 -13.52 -2.09 5.16
C ASN A 211 -13.74 -2.05 3.64
N LYS A 212 -14.79 -2.72 3.16
CA LYS A 212 -15.06 -2.85 1.73
C LYS A 212 -15.14 -1.50 0.99
N ARG A 213 -15.74 -0.46 1.60
CA ARG A 213 -15.91 0.84 0.98
C ARG A 213 -14.68 1.75 1.14
N TYR A 214 -14.05 1.71 2.30
CA TYR A 214 -13.02 2.67 2.68
C TYR A 214 -11.60 2.12 2.60
N GLY A 215 -11.43 0.83 2.28
CA GLY A 215 -10.13 0.18 2.28
C GLY A 215 -9.53 0.09 3.69
N LEU A 216 -8.27 0.44 3.86
CA LEU A 216 -7.58 0.43 5.15
C LEU A 216 -8.08 1.57 6.05
N VAL A 217 -8.71 1.21 7.18
CA VAL A 217 -9.30 2.16 8.14
C VAL A 217 -8.59 2.20 9.49
N GLN A 218 -7.76 1.20 9.80
CA GLN A 218 -6.88 1.19 10.97
C GLN A 218 -5.69 0.28 10.71
N TRP A 219 -4.54 0.66 11.24
CA TRP A 219 -3.32 -0.13 11.27
C TRP A 219 -2.71 -0.13 12.66
N ASP A 220 -2.36 -1.32 13.13
CA ASP A 220 -1.74 -1.53 14.43
C ASP A 220 -0.43 -2.31 14.25
N HIS A 221 0.61 -1.95 15.01
CA HIS A 221 1.87 -2.68 15.07
C HIS A 221 2.14 -3.17 16.47
N TYR A 222 2.55 -4.43 16.58
CA TYR A 222 2.85 -5.12 17.83
C TYR A 222 4.22 -5.80 17.74
N VAL A 223 4.88 -5.91 18.89
CA VAL A 223 6.06 -6.76 19.04
C VAL A 223 5.82 -7.81 20.12
N LEU A 224 6.45 -8.97 19.96
CA LEU A 224 6.40 -10.03 20.96
C LEU A 224 7.35 -9.70 22.10
N ALA A 225 6.81 -9.47 23.30
CA ALA A 225 7.59 -9.22 24.52
C ALA A 225 7.10 -10.18 25.62
N ASN A 226 8.01 -10.95 26.19
CA ASN A 226 7.70 -11.91 27.25
C ASN A 226 6.53 -12.86 26.92
N GLY A 227 6.45 -13.34 25.68
CA GLY A 227 5.39 -14.25 25.21
C GLY A 227 4.03 -13.60 24.92
N THR A 228 3.94 -12.28 25.01
CA THR A 228 2.71 -11.51 24.74
C THR A 228 2.98 -10.43 23.71
N TYR A 229 2.03 -10.19 22.81
CA TYR A 229 2.12 -9.08 21.87
C TYR A 229 1.79 -7.76 22.55
N VAL A 230 2.73 -6.84 22.52
CA VAL A 230 2.59 -5.48 23.04
C VAL A 230 2.41 -4.52 21.86
N GLN A 231 1.35 -3.74 21.88
CA GLN A 231 1.08 -2.74 20.86
C GLN A 231 2.08 -1.58 20.97
N LEU A 232 2.83 -1.34 19.90
CA LEU A 232 3.76 -0.22 19.79
C LEU A 232 3.12 0.99 19.12
N GLN A 233 2.28 0.74 18.13
CA GLN A 233 1.67 1.81 17.34
C GLN A 233 0.25 1.44 16.95
N LYS A 234 -0.60 2.46 16.89
CA LYS A 234 -1.96 2.40 16.37
C LYS A 234 -2.22 3.65 15.54
N THR A 235 -2.75 3.46 14.36
CA THR A 235 -3.19 4.56 13.49
C THR A 235 -4.61 4.29 13.04
N ILE A 236 -5.51 5.24 13.26
CA ILE A 236 -6.91 5.18 12.83
C ILE A 236 -7.09 6.18 11.70
N PHE A 237 -7.52 5.69 10.55
CA PHE A 237 -7.84 6.47 9.36
C PHE A 237 -9.35 6.67 9.31
N ASN A 238 -9.86 7.69 9.97
CA ASN A 238 -11.30 7.88 10.17
C ASN A 238 -11.86 9.16 9.56
N LYS A 239 -11.10 9.84 8.73
CA LYS A 239 -11.53 11.07 8.05
C LYS A 239 -11.33 10.94 6.54
N LEU A 240 -12.43 11.03 5.79
CA LEU A 240 -12.40 11.04 4.33
C LEU A 240 -12.19 12.47 3.83
N VAL A 241 -11.17 12.69 3.02
CA VAL A 241 -10.76 14.02 2.54
C VAL A 241 -10.48 13.98 1.04
N VAL A 242 -10.82 15.05 0.33
CA VAL A 242 -10.51 15.20 -1.10
C VAL A 242 -9.00 15.29 -1.30
N GLY A 243 -8.46 14.50 -2.20
CA GLY A 243 -7.05 14.54 -2.58
C GLY A 243 -6.61 13.28 -3.30
N VAL A 244 -5.65 13.46 -4.21
CA VAL A 244 -5.01 12.39 -4.97
C VAL A 244 -3.51 12.57 -4.93
N VAL A 245 -2.78 11.48 -5.14
CA VAL A 245 -1.31 11.49 -5.17
C VAL A 245 -0.80 10.56 -6.27
N THR A 246 0.34 10.90 -6.84
CA THR A 246 1.09 9.98 -7.71
C THR A 246 2.16 9.28 -6.87
N PRO A 247 2.20 7.95 -6.84
CA PRO A 247 3.23 7.23 -6.12
C PRO A 247 4.62 7.57 -6.64
N TYR A 248 5.56 7.76 -5.73
CA TYR A 248 6.95 8.05 -6.03
C TYR A 248 7.88 7.19 -5.19
N PHE A 249 8.83 6.52 -5.84
CA PHE A 249 9.85 5.70 -5.19
C PHE A 249 11.24 6.29 -5.36
N PRO A 250 11.91 6.63 -4.28
CA PRO A 250 13.29 7.12 -4.36
C PRO A 250 14.32 6.03 -4.67
N CYS A 251 13.97 4.75 -4.47
CA CYS A 251 14.87 3.59 -4.63
C CYS A 251 14.61 2.75 -5.88
N PHE A 252 13.57 3.04 -6.67
CA PHE A 252 13.14 2.17 -7.78
C PHE A 252 12.72 2.99 -8.99
#